data_690ba7aee9ec1818b3b33caa332f72a2
#
_entry.id   690ba7aee9ec1818b3b33caa332f72a2
#
_cell.length_a   1.000
_cell.length_b   1.000
_cell.length_c   1.000
_cell.angle_alpha   90.00
_cell.angle_beta   90.00
_cell.angle_gamma   90.00
#
_symmetry.space_group_name_H-M   'P 1'
#
loop_
_entity.id
_entity.type
_entity.pdbx_description
1 polymer ?
#
loop_
_entity_poly.entity_id
_entity_poly.type
_entity_poly.pdbx_seq_one_letter_code
_entity_poly.pdbx_strand_id
1 'polypeptide(L)'
;MNFDIKTEELANDAYVIALTGEVDLYTAPEFKQQLLEVIGQGAKEVVVDFSDTTFIDSTTLGVLVGGIKRLRPNGGRLSLVCNDRNITKIFEITGLNKVFPIYESRAEAVESVGQEAQAQT
;
A
#
# COMPACT_ATOMS: atom_id res chain seq x y z
N MET A 1 -17.04 14.84 -1.37
CA MET A 1 -15.69 14.33 -1.10
C MET A 1 -15.33 13.30 -2.13
N ASN A 2 -14.14 13.45 -2.67
CA ASN A 2 -13.68 12.55 -3.71
C ASN A 2 -12.83 11.46 -3.08
N PHE A 3 -13.43 10.29 -2.91
CA PHE A 3 -12.68 9.11 -2.49
C PHE A 3 -13.09 7.95 -3.36
N ASP A 4 -12.11 7.22 -3.86
CA ASP A 4 -12.35 6.00 -4.61
C ASP A 4 -11.25 5.01 -4.28
N ILE A 5 -11.60 3.73 -4.34
CA ILE A 5 -10.64 2.66 -4.10
C ILE A 5 -10.84 1.60 -5.18
N LYS A 6 -9.74 1.20 -5.79
CA LYS A 6 -9.73 0.17 -6.82
C LYS A 6 -8.69 -0.88 -6.48
N THR A 7 -9.09 -2.13 -6.53
CA THR A 7 -8.18 -3.25 -6.26
C THR A 7 -7.99 -4.03 -7.54
N GLU A 8 -6.74 -4.33 -7.85
CA GLU A 8 -6.38 -5.12 -9.02
C GLU A 8 -5.54 -6.30 -8.58
N GLU A 9 -5.93 -7.48 -9.01
CA GLU A 9 -5.15 -8.69 -8.75
C GLU A 9 -4.12 -8.85 -9.86
N LEU A 10 -2.87 -9.09 -9.47
CA LEU A 10 -1.77 -9.39 -10.37
C LEU A 10 -1.41 -10.86 -10.25
N ALA A 11 -0.45 -11.30 -11.05
CA ALA A 11 0.05 -12.68 -10.94
C ALA A 11 0.79 -12.90 -9.61
N ASN A 12 0.93 -14.17 -9.19
CA ASN A 12 1.74 -14.56 -8.03
C ASN A 12 1.27 -14.00 -6.70
N ASP A 13 -0.06 -13.95 -6.51
CA ASP A 13 -0.67 -13.46 -5.27
C ASP A 13 -0.31 -12.03 -4.92
N ALA A 14 -0.10 -11.22 -5.93
CA ALA A 14 0.17 -9.80 -5.78
C ALA A 14 -1.07 -8.98 -6.10
N TYR A 15 -1.26 -7.88 -5.36
CA TYR A 15 -2.42 -7.01 -5.51
C TYR A 15 -1.99 -5.55 -5.50
N VAL A 16 -2.69 -4.72 -6.26
CA VAL A 16 -2.55 -3.27 -6.17
C VAL A 16 -3.86 -2.71 -5.63
N ILE A 17 -3.75 -1.87 -4.60
CA ILE A 17 -4.88 -1.12 -4.07
C ILE A 17 -4.61 0.35 -4.36
N ALA A 18 -5.38 0.94 -5.26
CA ALA A 18 -5.22 2.34 -5.66
C ALA A 18 -6.26 3.20 -4.95
N LEU A 19 -5.77 4.26 -4.30
CA LEU A 19 -6.60 5.17 -3.52
C LEU A 19 -6.62 6.54 -4.19
N THR A 20 -7.82 7.07 -4.42
CA THR A 20 -8.00 8.37 -5.04
C THR A 20 -8.66 9.32 -4.04
N GLY A 21 -8.15 10.55 -3.94
CA GLY A 21 -8.73 11.59 -3.11
C GLY A 21 -8.20 11.61 -1.70
N GLU A 22 -9.05 11.89 -0.73
CA GLU A 22 -8.65 12.03 0.67
C GLU A 22 -8.84 10.72 1.43
N VAL A 23 -7.75 10.25 2.07
CA VAL A 23 -7.80 9.04 2.90
C VAL A 23 -7.67 9.49 4.35
N ASP A 24 -8.80 9.66 4.99
CA ASP A 24 -8.93 10.26 6.32
C ASP A 24 -9.72 9.35 7.26
N LEU A 25 -10.08 9.89 8.43
CA LEU A 25 -10.85 9.18 9.43
C LEU A 25 -12.13 8.55 8.88
N TYR A 26 -12.75 9.19 7.88
CA TYR A 26 -14.03 8.73 7.33
C TYR A 26 -13.86 7.69 6.24
N THR A 27 -12.76 7.74 5.48
CA THR A 27 -12.53 6.85 4.34
C THR A 27 -11.56 5.71 4.66
N ALA A 28 -10.71 5.88 5.68
CA ALA A 28 -9.76 4.84 6.08
C ALA A 28 -10.41 3.49 6.42
N PRO A 29 -11.61 3.43 7.03
CA PRO A 29 -12.26 2.14 7.28
C PRO A 29 -12.51 1.32 6.01
N GLU A 30 -12.87 1.98 4.91
CA GLU A 30 -13.07 1.29 3.64
C GLU A 30 -11.74 0.76 3.09
N PHE A 31 -10.67 1.55 3.21
CA PHE A 31 -9.35 1.12 2.84
C PHE A 31 -8.91 -0.10 3.68
N LYS A 32 -9.12 -0.03 4.99
CA LYS A 32 -8.79 -1.13 5.89
C LYS A 32 -9.52 -2.40 5.50
N GLN A 33 -10.81 -2.30 5.22
CA GLN A 33 -11.62 -3.45 4.83
C GLN A 33 -11.07 -4.09 3.56
N GLN A 34 -10.72 -3.28 2.56
CA GLN A 34 -10.19 -3.78 1.30
C GLN A 34 -8.83 -4.44 1.49
N LEU A 35 -7.97 -3.83 2.30
CA LEU A 35 -6.64 -4.40 2.58
C LEU A 35 -6.76 -5.74 3.30
N LEU A 36 -7.63 -5.83 4.32
CA LEU A 36 -7.84 -7.08 5.04
C LEU A 36 -8.44 -8.16 4.14
N GLU A 37 -9.27 -7.76 3.18
CA GLU A 37 -9.87 -8.70 2.24
C GLU A 37 -8.81 -9.36 1.35
N VAL A 38 -7.91 -8.57 0.76
CA VAL A 38 -6.87 -9.15 -0.09
C VAL A 38 -5.88 -9.99 0.73
N ILE A 39 -5.59 -9.58 1.96
CA ILE A 39 -4.75 -10.38 2.85
C ILE A 39 -5.43 -11.73 3.14
N GLY A 40 -6.74 -11.70 3.39
CA GLY A 40 -7.51 -12.92 3.63
C GLY A 40 -7.59 -13.84 2.41
N GLN A 41 -7.42 -13.29 1.22
CA GLN A 41 -7.38 -14.08 -0.02
C GLN A 41 -6.00 -14.69 -0.28
N GLY A 42 -5.03 -14.44 0.60
CA GLY A 42 -3.70 -15.01 0.48
C GLY A 42 -2.68 -14.12 -0.20
N ALA A 43 -2.92 -12.81 -0.19
CA ALA A 43 -1.97 -11.86 -0.79
C ALA A 43 -0.58 -12.02 -0.16
N LYS A 44 0.44 -12.08 -1.01
CA LYS A 44 1.84 -12.11 -0.58
C LYS A 44 2.55 -10.79 -0.87
N GLU A 45 2.10 -10.07 -1.88
CA GLU A 45 2.61 -8.74 -2.21
C GLU A 45 1.43 -7.81 -2.35
N VAL A 46 1.43 -6.71 -1.60
CA VAL A 46 0.41 -5.68 -1.73
C VAL A 46 1.10 -4.36 -2.03
N VAL A 47 0.69 -3.72 -3.11
CA VAL A 47 1.15 -2.38 -3.49
C VAL A 47 0.00 -1.43 -3.22
N VAL A 48 0.22 -0.45 -2.34
CA VAL A 48 -0.78 0.59 -2.09
C VAL A 48 -0.37 1.83 -2.88
N ASP A 49 -1.21 2.20 -3.83
CA ASP A 49 -0.90 3.27 -4.78
C ASP A 49 -1.59 4.57 -4.38
N PHE A 50 -0.79 5.54 -3.94
CA PHE A 50 -1.23 6.87 -3.54
C PHE A 50 -1.04 7.91 -4.66
N SER A 51 -0.82 7.50 -5.90
CA SER A 51 -0.55 8.44 -7.00
C SER A 51 -1.64 9.51 -7.15
N ASP A 52 -2.88 9.15 -6.91
CA ASP A 52 -4.02 10.06 -7.04
C ASP A 52 -4.59 10.46 -5.68
N THR A 53 -3.85 10.21 -4.61
CA THR A 53 -4.24 10.58 -3.25
C THR A 53 -3.79 12.01 -2.97
N THR A 54 -4.70 12.82 -2.42
CA THR A 54 -4.45 14.23 -2.14
C THR A 54 -4.20 14.52 -0.67
N PHE A 55 -4.57 13.60 0.21
CA PHE A 55 -4.44 13.79 1.65
C PHE A 55 -4.43 12.45 2.36
N ILE A 56 -3.58 12.32 3.39
CA ILE A 56 -3.63 11.19 4.32
C ILE A 56 -3.49 11.73 5.75
N ASP A 57 -3.98 10.97 6.72
CA ASP A 57 -3.81 11.29 8.13
C ASP A 57 -3.29 10.07 8.90
N SER A 58 -3.24 10.19 10.23
CA SER A 58 -2.69 9.12 11.08
C SER A 58 -3.51 7.83 11.02
N THR A 59 -4.81 7.89 10.69
CA THR A 59 -5.62 6.68 10.57
C THR A 59 -5.17 5.86 9.35
N THR A 60 -4.77 6.52 8.27
CA THR A 60 -4.21 5.85 7.10
C THR A 60 -2.92 5.12 7.45
N LEU A 61 -2.04 5.79 8.21
CA LEU A 61 -0.79 5.17 8.63
C LEU A 61 -1.05 3.94 9.51
N GLY A 62 -2.05 4.02 10.38
CA GLY A 62 -2.45 2.88 11.22
C GLY A 62 -2.92 1.69 10.40
N VAL A 63 -3.66 1.93 9.32
CA VAL A 63 -4.11 0.85 8.44
C VAL A 63 -2.91 0.15 7.78
N LEU A 64 -1.94 0.92 7.31
CA LEU A 64 -0.74 0.37 6.68
C LEU A 64 0.07 -0.46 7.66
N VAL A 65 0.27 0.05 8.88
CA VAL A 65 1.03 -0.68 9.92
C VAL A 65 0.30 -1.97 10.30
N GLY A 66 -1.02 -1.91 10.45
CA GLY A 66 -1.82 -3.10 10.72
C GLY A 66 -1.72 -4.13 9.61
N GLY A 67 -1.70 -3.65 8.36
CA GLY A 67 -1.56 -4.53 7.20
C GLY A 67 -0.24 -5.27 7.17
N ILE A 68 0.88 -4.56 7.37
CA ILE A 68 2.18 -5.22 7.33
C ILE A 68 2.36 -6.21 8.48
N LYS A 69 1.78 -5.93 9.64
CA LYS A 69 1.83 -6.86 10.76
C LYS A 69 1.12 -8.16 10.46
N ARG A 70 0.08 -8.11 9.62
CA ARG A 70 -0.65 -9.31 9.21
C ARG A 70 0.05 -10.06 8.07
N LEU A 71 0.76 -9.34 7.21
CA LEU A 71 1.45 -9.94 6.07
C LEU A 71 2.75 -10.63 6.45
N ARG A 72 3.53 -10.04 7.36
CA ARG A 72 4.86 -10.55 7.71
C ARG A 72 4.91 -12.00 8.16
N PRO A 73 3.99 -12.48 9.03
CA PRO A 73 4.04 -13.88 9.46
C PRO A 73 3.94 -14.88 8.33
N ASN A 74 3.32 -14.49 7.22
CA ASN A 74 3.16 -15.36 6.06
C ASN A 74 4.19 -15.05 4.96
N GLY A 75 5.22 -14.28 5.29
CA GLY A 75 6.23 -13.88 4.33
C GLY A 75 5.76 -12.79 3.37
N GLY A 76 4.65 -12.14 3.67
CA GLY A 76 4.08 -11.11 2.80
C GLY A 76 4.78 -9.78 2.92
N ARG A 77 4.58 -8.93 1.93
CA ARG A 77 5.23 -7.63 1.80
C ARG A 77 4.23 -6.57 1.41
N LEU A 78 4.50 -5.34 1.81
CA LEU A 78 3.66 -4.20 1.46
C LEU A 78 4.57 -3.06 1.02
N SER A 79 4.34 -2.54 -0.18
CA SER A 79 5.05 -1.39 -0.70
C SER A 79 4.07 -0.29 -1.07
N LEU A 80 4.60 0.91 -1.24
CA LEU A 80 3.79 2.09 -1.51
C LEU A 80 4.23 2.75 -2.82
N VAL A 81 3.28 3.36 -3.50
CA VAL A 81 3.58 4.24 -4.64
C VAL A 81 3.16 5.64 -4.24
N CYS A 82 4.07 6.58 -4.29
CA CYS A 82 3.79 7.97 -3.93
C CYS A 82 4.83 8.88 -4.56
N ASN A 83 4.37 9.88 -5.31
CA ASN A 83 5.24 10.90 -5.89
C ASN A 83 4.92 12.30 -5.37
N ASP A 84 3.97 12.44 -4.47
CA ASP A 84 3.62 13.71 -3.83
C ASP A 84 4.56 13.94 -2.65
N ARG A 85 5.32 15.02 -2.68
CA ARG A 85 6.31 15.31 -1.64
C ARG A 85 5.69 15.54 -0.27
N ASN A 86 4.49 16.10 -0.21
CA ASN A 86 3.82 16.34 1.06
C ASN A 86 3.47 15.02 1.74
N ILE A 87 3.00 14.04 0.97
CA ILE A 87 2.64 12.73 1.49
C ILE A 87 3.90 11.93 1.81
N THR A 88 4.89 11.92 0.92
CA THR A 88 6.16 11.23 1.15
C THR A 88 6.83 11.73 2.43
N LYS A 89 6.77 13.04 2.67
CA LYS A 89 7.36 13.64 3.86
C LYS A 89 6.75 13.11 5.15
N ILE A 90 5.45 12.79 5.14
CA ILE A 90 4.80 12.21 6.31
C ILE A 90 5.44 10.86 6.66
N PHE A 91 5.73 10.04 5.65
CA PHE A 91 6.39 8.76 5.86
C PHE A 91 7.82 8.94 6.36
N GLU A 92 8.52 9.97 5.87
CA GLU A 92 9.88 10.27 6.32
C GLU A 92 9.89 10.73 7.78
N ILE A 93 9.00 11.65 8.14
CA ILE A 93 8.94 12.20 9.49
C ILE A 93 8.58 11.12 10.52
N THR A 94 7.69 10.20 10.15
CA THR A 94 7.27 9.12 11.04
C THR A 94 8.23 7.94 11.04
N GLY A 95 9.22 7.93 10.15
CA GLY A 95 10.13 6.81 10.00
C GLY A 95 9.56 5.63 9.26
N LEU A 96 8.33 5.73 8.77
CA LEU A 96 7.66 4.62 8.09
C LEU A 96 8.25 4.34 6.71
N ASN A 97 9.01 5.30 6.15
CA ASN A 97 9.74 5.06 4.90
C ASN A 97 10.80 3.98 5.07
N LYS A 98 11.17 3.64 6.31
CA LYS A 98 12.09 2.53 6.59
C LYS A 98 11.36 1.21 6.74
N VAL A 99 10.05 1.26 6.95
CA VAL A 99 9.21 0.07 7.10
C VAL A 99 8.65 -0.36 5.74
N PHE A 100 8.26 0.62 4.92
CA PHE A 100 7.64 0.37 3.62
C PHE A 100 8.55 0.89 2.51
N PRO A 101 8.91 0.08 1.51
CA PRO A 101 9.51 0.61 0.30
C PRO A 101 8.53 1.56 -0.38
N ILE A 102 9.02 2.71 -0.83
CA ILE A 102 8.19 3.72 -1.51
C ILE A 102 8.76 3.93 -2.91
N TYR A 103 7.91 3.74 -3.91
CA TYR A 103 8.27 3.92 -5.31
C TYR A 103 7.58 5.15 -5.88
N GLU A 104 8.17 5.76 -6.89
CA GLU A 104 7.60 6.96 -7.50
C GLU A 104 6.48 6.64 -8.50
N SER A 105 6.45 5.42 -9.02
CA SER A 105 5.43 5.01 -9.98
C SER A 105 4.96 3.59 -9.71
N ARG A 106 3.74 3.31 -10.19
CA ARG A 106 3.18 1.95 -10.11
C ARG A 106 4.07 0.96 -10.88
N ALA A 107 4.58 1.37 -12.03
CA ALA A 107 5.43 0.50 -12.84
C ALA A 107 6.66 0.03 -12.06
N GLU A 108 7.32 0.94 -11.35
CA GLU A 108 8.48 0.58 -10.54
C GLU A 108 8.12 -0.40 -9.42
N ALA A 109 6.99 -0.16 -8.75
CA ALA A 109 6.55 -1.03 -7.66
C ALA A 109 6.22 -2.44 -8.18
N VAL A 110 5.51 -2.53 -9.29
CA VAL A 110 5.14 -3.81 -9.90
C VAL A 110 6.37 -4.56 -10.38
N GLU A 111 7.33 -3.85 -10.97
CA GLU A 111 8.58 -4.45 -11.41
C GLU A 111 9.36 -5.00 -10.21
N SER A 112 9.37 -4.29 -9.09
CA SER A 112 10.02 -4.75 -7.86
C SER A 112 9.41 -6.05 -7.35
N VAL A 113 8.09 -6.18 -7.42
CA VAL A 113 7.38 -7.42 -7.04
C VAL A 113 7.90 -8.60 -7.87
N GLY A 114 8.01 -8.42 -9.18
CA GLY A 114 8.52 -9.46 -10.07
C GLY A 114 9.95 -9.85 -9.75
N GLN A 115 10.81 -8.86 -9.48
CA GLN A 115 12.22 -9.10 -9.13
C GLN A 115 12.36 -9.82 -7.80
N GLU A 116 11.55 -9.47 -6.81
CA GLU A 116 11.57 -10.13 -5.51
C GLU A 116 11.18 -11.60 -5.64
N ALA A 117 10.16 -11.90 -6.45
CA ALA A 117 9.75 -13.28 -6.69
C ALA A 117 10.88 -14.09 -7.35
N GLN A 118 11.63 -13.47 -8.26
CA GLN A 118 12.77 -14.11 -8.92
C GLN A 118 13.94 -14.29 -7.96
N ALA A 119 14.18 -13.31 -7.09
CA ALA A 119 15.29 -13.37 -6.14
C ALA A 119 15.14 -14.47 -5.10
N GLN A 120 13.91 -14.88 -4.82
CA GLN A 120 13.63 -15.92 -3.83
C GLN A 120 13.71 -17.34 -4.40
N THR A 121 13.86 -17.45 -5.70
CA THR A 121 14.03 -18.76 -6.34
C THR A 121 15.49 -19.06 -6.58
#